data_2c1e4ab286196418ff718cff00e9786c
#
_entry.id   2c1e4ab286196418ff718cff00e9786c
#
_cell.length_a   1.000
_cell.length_b   1.000
_cell.length_c   1.000
_cell.angle_alpha   90.00
_cell.angle_beta   90.00
_cell.angle_gamma   90.00
#
_symmetry.space_group_name_H-M   'P 1'
#
loop_
_entity.id
_entity.type
_entity.pdbx_description
1 polymer ?
#
loop_
_entity_poly.entity_id
_entity_poly.type
_entity_poly.pdbx_seq_one_letter_code
_entity_poly.pdbx_strand_id
1 'polypeptide(L)'
;IRNSFFTVMLFVALLITTFGSIGGGIIQTAFFPRIASDQVSITLQMPNGTNEKITDSIIRMIEQKALIVNDEFTNTYLKGTGKELYENTIRRVGPGSSAASLQINLLPGEERPDAIRSNMVTARIRELVGPVLGVESLVFGSGGNFGGSPVSVSLLGNNIEELKSAKELLKTAMLDNGLLKDVADNDPSGIKEIRLELKESAY
;
A
#
# COMPACT_ATOMS: atom_id res chain seq x y z
N ILE A 1 -52.29 -20.19 21.41
CA ILE A 1 -51.35 -20.69 20.36
C ILE A 1 -51.20 -22.20 20.62
N ARG A 2 -51.78 -23.05 19.77
CA ARG A 2 -51.91 -24.50 19.98
C ARG A 2 -50.59 -25.30 19.93
N ASN A 3 -49.50 -24.72 19.41
CA ASN A 3 -48.20 -25.38 19.22
C ASN A 3 -47.02 -24.48 19.61
N SER A 4 -47.08 -23.79 20.76
CA SER A 4 -46.02 -22.89 21.21
C SER A 4 -44.65 -23.56 21.36
N PHE A 5 -44.62 -24.82 21.75
CA PHE A 5 -43.39 -25.60 21.88
C PHE A 5 -42.67 -25.78 20.50
N PHE A 6 -43.39 -26.14 19.47
CA PHE A 6 -42.80 -26.26 18.12
C PHE A 6 -42.30 -24.95 17.58
N THR A 7 -43.03 -23.86 17.87
CA THR A 7 -42.60 -22.53 17.44
C THR A 7 -41.28 -22.12 18.11
N VAL A 8 -41.16 -22.33 19.41
CA VAL A 8 -39.91 -22.07 20.17
C VAL A 8 -38.76 -22.91 19.64
N MET A 9 -38.99 -24.24 19.46
CA MET A 9 -37.97 -25.14 18.91
C MET A 9 -37.47 -24.70 17.50
N LEU A 10 -38.40 -24.24 16.63
CA LEU A 10 -38.06 -23.75 15.33
C LEU A 10 -37.12 -22.53 15.42
N PHE A 11 -37.41 -21.56 16.27
CA PHE A 11 -36.57 -20.37 16.48
C PHE A 11 -35.19 -20.73 17.06
N VAL A 12 -35.14 -21.67 18.02
CA VAL A 12 -33.88 -22.15 18.57
C VAL A 12 -33.05 -22.87 17.51
N ALA A 13 -33.67 -23.69 16.67
CA ALA A 13 -32.96 -24.36 15.55
C ALA A 13 -32.42 -23.37 14.54
N LEU A 14 -33.21 -22.37 14.17
CA LEU A 14 -32.74 -21.26 13.28
C LEU A 14 -31.57 -20.50 13.87
N LEU A 15 -31.63 -20.20 15.18
CA LEU A 15 -30.57 -19.48 15.88
C LEU A 15 -29.26 -20.30 15.90
N ILE A 16 -29.35 -21.59 16.21
CA ILE A 16 -28.19 -22.51 16.20
C ILE A 16 -27.63 -22.63 14.79
N THR A 17 -28.46 -22.74 13.77
CA THR A 17 -28.03 -22.83 12.37
C THR A 17 -27.32 -21.55 11.94
N THR A 18 -27.83 -20.38 12.32
CA THR A 18 -27.22 -19.08 12.01
C THR A 18 -25.84 -18.94 12.66
N PHE A 19 -25.73 -19.18 13.96
CA PHE A 19 -24.43 -19.13 14.63
C PHE A 19 -23.47 -20.22 14.15
N GLY A 20 -23.97 -21.41 13.88
CA GLY A 20 -23.18 -22.49 13.29
C GLY A 20 -22.67 -22.16 11.88
N SER A 21 -23.45 -21.47 11.06
CA SER A 21 -23.04 -21.01 9.73
C SER A 21 -21.98 -19.93 9.77
N ILE A 22 -22.06 -19.00 10.74
CA ILE A 22 -21.04 -17.98 10.98
C ILE A 22 -19.75 -18.63 11.53
N GLY A 23 -19.85 -19.46 12.55
CA GLY A 23 -18.71 -20.17 13.16
C GLY A 23 -18.07 -21.20 12.22
N GLY A 24 -18.85 -21.81 11.34
CA GLY A 24 -18.38 -22.76 10.31
C GLY A 24 -17.80 -22.08 9.06
N GLY A 25 -17.77 -20.73 9.00
CA GLY A 25 -17.22 -20.00 7.87
C GLY A 25 -18.07 -20.03 6.59
N ILE A 26 -19.30 -20.57 6.64
CA ILE A 26 -20.24 -20.57 5.50
C ILE A 26 -20.69 -19.12 5.22
N ILE A 27 -20.92 -18.33 6.27
CA ILE A 27 -21.23 -16.92 6.17
C ILE A 27 -19.93 -16.14 6.49
N GLN A 28 -19.31 -15.59 5.47
CA GLN A 28 -18.13 -14.74 5.65
C GLN A 28 -18.55 -13.39 6.21
N THR A 29 -18.09 -13.08 7.42
CA THR A 29 -18.27 -11.76 8.02
C THR A 29 -17.13 -10.85 7.62
N ALA A 30 -17.39 -9.86 6.78
CA ALA A 30 -16.44 -8.79 6.50
C ALA A 30 -16.77 -7.58 7.39
N PHE A 31 -15.90 -7.26 8.34
CA PHE A 31 -16.08 -6.11 9.23
C PHE A 31 -15.92 -4.79 8.48
N PHE A 32 -15.05 -4.78 7.47
CA PHE A 32 -14.92 -3.68 6.51
C PHE A 32 -14.93 -4.27 5.11
N PRO A 33 -16.01 -4.09 4.34
CA PRO A 33 -15.99 -4.47 2.94
C PRO A 33 -14.87 -3.67 2.25
N ARG A 34 -14.04 -4.35 1.48
CA ARG A 34 -13.04 -3.68 0.65
C ARG A 34 -13.79 -2.92 -0.43
N ILE A 35 -14.03 -1.64 -0.18
CA ILE A 35 -14.58 -0.74 -1.20
C ILE A 35 -13.52 -0.66 -2.30
N ALA A 36 -13.91 -0.98 -3.52
CA ALA A 36 -13.05 -0.80 -4.67
C ALA A 36 -12.68 0.69 -4.74
N SER A 37 -11.42 1.00 -4.53
CA SER A 37 -10.95 2.37 -4.64
C SER A 37 -10.71 2.71 -6.09
N ASP A 38 -11.06 3.91 -6.48
CA ASP A 38 -10.75 4.45 -7.79
C ASP A 38 -9.39 5.16 -7.80
N GLN A 39 -8.56 4.85 -6.82
CA GLN A 39 -7.28 5.50 -6.64
C GLN A 39 -6.17 4.49 -6.39
N VAL A 40 -5.05 4.68 -7.07
CA VAL A 40 -3.77 4.03 -6.81
C VAL A 40 -2.79 5.07 -6.29
N SER A 41 -2.09 4.76 -5.21
CA SER A 41 -1.08 5.63 -4.62
C SER A 41 0.26 4.91 -4.58
N ILE A 42 1.32 5.60 -5.01
CA ILE A 42 2.67 5.09 -4.94
C ILE A 42 3.48 6.11 -4.15
N THR A 43 4.11 5.66 -3.08
CA THR A 43 4.94 6.51 -2.21
C THR A 43 6.37 6.05 -2.29
N LEU A 44 7.25 6.97 -2.64
CA LEU A 44 8.69 6.77 -2.75
C LEU A 44 9.39 7.54 -1.63
N GLN A 45 10.23 6.85 -0.88
CA GLN A 45 11.14 7.44 0.07
C GLN A 45 12.58 7.09 -0.32
N MET A 46 13.37 8.12 -0.56
CA MET A 46 14.81 8.01 -0.80
C MET A 46 15.57 8.25 0.50
N PRO A 47 16.82 7.77 0.63
CA PRO A 47 17.67 8.10 1.76
C PRO A 47 17.79 9.61 1.97
N ASN A 48 17.80 10.02 3.23
CA ASN A 48 17.91 11.42 3.61
C ASN A 48 19.15 12.06 2.97
N GLY A 49 19.00 13.28 2.45
CA GLY A 49 20.06 13.98 1.73
C GLY A 49 20.15 13.66 0.22
N THR A 50 19.27 12.83 -0.29
CA THR A 50 19.17 12.59 -1.74
C THR A 50 18.77 13.86 -2.47
N ASN A 51 19.41 14.12 -3.61
CA ASN A 51 19.08 15.27 -4.44
C ASN A 51 17.68 15.12 -5.04
N GLU A 52 16.89 16.19 -4.99
CA GLU A 52 15.53 16.23 -5.53
C GLU A 52 15.43 15.75 -6.99
N LYS A 53 16.43 16.07 -7.82
CA LYS A 53 16.48 15.63 -9.21
C LYS A 53 16.54 14.10 -9.35
N ILE A 54 17.20 13.41 -8.42
CA ILE A 54 17.28 11.95 -8.41
C ILE A 54 15.91 11.38 -8.03
N THR A 55 15.30 11.93 -6.98
CA THR A 55 13.97 11.55 -6.53
C THR A 55 12.93 11.77 -7.63
N ASP A 56 12.96 12.94 -8.30
CA ASP A 56 12.08 13.24 -9.43
C ASP A 56 12.32 12.30 -10.62
N SER A 57 13.57 11.95 -10.92
CA SER A 57 13.88 11.01 -11.99
C SER A 57 13.29 9.62 -11.73
N ILE A 58 13.39 9.13 -10.50
CA ILE A 58 12.86 7.82 -10.13
C ILE A 58 11.33 7.82 -10.17
N ILE A 59 10.67 8.82 -9.57
CA ILE A 59 9.21 8.87 -9.59
C ILE A 59 8.65 9.07 -11.01
N ARG A 60 9.38 9.77 -11.87
CA ARG A 60 9.05 9.92 -13.30
C ARG A 60 9.18 8.59 -14.05
N MET A 61 10.21 7.82 -13.78
CA MET A 61 10.34 6.47 -14.34
C MET A 61 9.17 5.58 -13.93
N ILE A 62 8.75 5.64 -12.66
CA ILE A 62 7.59 4.90 -12.15
C ILE A 62 6.30 5.36 -12.85
N GLU A 63 6.11 6.68 -13.03
CA GLU A 63 4.99 7.25 -13.77
C GLU A 63 4.92 6.73 -15.22
N GLN A 64 6.05 6.71 -15.93
CA GLN A 64 6.12 6.16 -17.29
C GLN A 64 5.72 4.67 -17.33
N LYS A 65 6.15 3.87 -16.35
CA LYS A 65 5.73 2.47 -16.22
C LYS A 65 4.23 2.34 -15.93
N ALA A 66 3.69 3.22 -15.12
CA ALA A 66 2.26 3.25 -14.84
C ALA A 66 1.44 3.62 -16.11
N LEU A 67 1.92 4.53 -16.95
CA LEU A 67 1.27 4.86 -18.22
C LEU A 67 1.23 3.66 -19.19
N ILE A 68 2.26 2.83 -19.23
CA ILE A 68 2.24 1.58 -19.99
C ILE A 68 1.11 0.66 -19.52
N VAL A 69 0.88 0.60 -18.20
CA VAL A 69 -0.25 -0.18 -17.64
C VAL A 69 -1.60 0.42 -18.05
N ASN A 70 -1.72 1.76 -18.08
CA ASN A 70 -2.91 2.41 -18.61
C ASN A 70 -3.24 1.93 -20.02
N ASP A 71 -2.24 1.98 -20.91
CA ASP A 71 -2.40 1.58 -22.31
C ASP A 71 -2.73 0.08 -22.44
N GLU A 72 -2.07 -0.77 -21.66
CA GLU A 72 -2.31 -2.21 -21.63
C GLU A 72 -3.76 -2.52 -21.24
N PHE A 73 -4.25 -1.96 -20.14
CA PHE A 73 -5.60 -2.21 -19.63
C PHE A 73 -6.67 -1.53 -20.50
N THR A 74 -6.43 -0.32 -20.97
CA THR A 74 -7.34 0.39 -21.87
C THR A 74 -7.54 -0.39 -23.16
N ASN A 75 -6.47 -0.87 -23.80
CA ASN A 75 -6.55 -1.63 -25.03
C ASN A 75 -7.15 -3.03 -24.83
N THR A 76 -7.01 -3.63 -23.65
CA THR A 76 -7.52 -4.97 -23.37
C THR A 76 -9.00 -4.97 -22.98
N TYR A 77 -9.41 -4.04 -22.12
CA TYR A 77 -10.71 -4.07 -21.47
C TYR A 77 -11.65 -2.93 -21.86
N LEU A 78 -11.13 -1.77 -22.30
CA LEU A 78 -11.92 -0.59 -22.62
C LEU A 78 -11.95 -0.29 -24.14
N LYS A 79 -11.44 -1.20 -24.96
CA LYS A 79 -11.38 -1.04 -26.41
C LYS A 79 -12.76 -0.77 -26.99
N GLY A 80 -12.90 0.33 -27.70
CA GLY A 80 -14.16 0.74 -28.35
C GLY A 80 -15.11 1.56 -27.47
N THR A 81 -14.80 1.79 -26.20
CA THR A 81 -15.62 2.65 -25.30
C THR A 81 -15.26 4.13 -25.43
N GLY A 82 -14.09 4.46 -26.01
CA GLY A 82 -13.56 5.83 -26.06
C GLY A 82 -13.10 6.36 -24.70
N LYS A 83 -13.00 5.50 -23.68
CA LYS A 83 -12.53 5.84 -22.33
C LYS A 83 -11.15 5.25 -22.10
N GLU A 84 -10.36 5.94 -21.26
CA GLU A 84 -9.08 5.44 -20.77
C GLU A 84 -9.23 4.97 -19.31
N LEU A 85 -8.36 4.06 -18.86
CA LEU A 85 -8.41 3.57 -17.48
C LEU A 85 -8.05 4.67 -16.48
N TYR A 86 -7.08 5.54 -16.81
CA TYR A 86 -6.66 6.64 -15.95
C TYR A 86 -7.38 7.93 -16.33
N GLU A 87 -8.05 8.56 -15.37
CA GLU A 87 -8.61 9.89 -15.54
C GLU A 87 -7.55 10.97 -15.41
N ASN A 88 -6.71 10.84 -14.38
CA ASN A 88 -5.59 11.75 -14.18
C ASN A 88 -4.49 11.12 -13.32
N THR A 89 -3.32 11.71 -13.41
CA THR A 89 -2.13 11.31 -12.66
C THR A 89 -1.52 12.55 -12.02
N ILE A 90 -1.27 12.49 -10.73
CA ILE A 90 -0.68 13.58 -9.95
C ILE A 90 0.64 13.12 -9.37
N ARG A 91 1.73 13.69 -9.84
CA ARG A 91 3.07 13.48 -9.33
C ARG A 91 3.46 14.64 -8.41
N ARG A 92 3.98 14.33 -7.22
CA ARG A 92 4.48 15.30 -6.26
C ARG A 92 5.85 14.88 -5.78
N VAL A 93 6.77 15.83 -5.68
CA VAL A 93 8.03 15.68 -4.97
C VAL A 93 7.91 16.51 -3.69
N GLY A 94 8.22 15.92 -2.54
CA GLY A 94 8.07 16.54 -1.23
C GLY A 94 7.18 15.72 -0.27
N PRO A 95 7.17 16.07 1.02
CA PRO A 95 7.97 17.14 1.65
C PRO A 95 9.47 16.80 1.66
N GLY A 96 10.29 17.80 1.34
CA GLY A 96 11.74 17.64 1.23
C GLY A 96 12.19 17.03 -0.12
N SER A 97 13.50 16.85 -0.28
CA SER A 97 14.09 16.35 -1.54
C SER A 97 14.08 14.83 -1.69
N SER A 98 13.86 14.09 -0.60
CA SER A 98 13.97 12.63 -0.55
C SER A 98 12.63 11.90 -0.62
N ALA A 99 11.50 12.62 -0.60
CA ALA A 99 10.17 12.02 -0.68
C ALA A 99 9.48 12.37 -1.99
N ALA A 100 8.75 11.43 -2.56
CA ALA A 100 7.87 11.67 -3.69
C ALA A 100 6.64 10.77 -3.66
N SER A 101 5.57 11.20 -4.30
CA SER A 101 4.34 10.43 -4.43
C SER A 101 3.77 10.54 -5.83
N LEU A 102 3.17 9.45 -6.28
CA LEU A 102 2.39 9.37 -7.50
C LEU A 102 0.99 8.89 -7.14
N GLN A 103 0.00 9.70 -7.43
CA GLN A 103 -1.40 9.38 -7.25
C GLN A 103 -2.03 9.25 -8.63
N ILE A 104 -2.69 8.14 -8.87
CA ILE A 104 -3.37 7.83 -10.11
C ILE A 104 -4.84 7.66 -9.80
N ASN A 105 -5.68 8.49 -10.39
CA ASN A 105 -7.13 8.36 -10.30
C ASN A 105 -7.61 7.53 -11.49
N LEU A 106 -8.27 6.44 -11.19
CA LEU A 106 -8.83 5.52 -12.16
C LEU A 106 -10.24 5.96 -12.55
N LEU A 107 -10.69 5.55 -13.72
CA LEU A 107 -12.09 5.66 -14.11
C LEU A 107 -12.98 5.13 -12.97
N PRO A 108 -14.11 5.79 -12.62
CA PRO A 108 -14.99 5.35 -11.55
C PRO A 108 -15.37 3.87 -11.65
N GLY A 109 -15.47 3.18 -10.51
CA GLY A 109 -15.74 1.75 -10.47
C GLY A 109 -17.03 1.34 -11.19
N GLU A 110 -18.02 2.23 -11.22
CA GLU A 110 -19.30 2.04 -11.93
C GLU A 110 -19.14 2.07 -13.47
N GLU A 111 -18.09 2.71 -13.96
CA GLU A 111 -17.79 2.84 -15.39
C GLU A 111 -16.71 1.87 -15.86
N ARG A 112 -16.07 1.17 -14.92
CA ARG A 112 -15.06 0.15 -15.21
C ARG A 112 -15.71 -1.22 -15.33
N PRO A 113 -15.24 -2.08 -16.27
CA PRO A 113 -15.57 -3.49 -16.23
C PRO A 113 -15.20 -4.11 -14.88
N ASP A 114 -16.06 -5.01 -14.35
CA ASP A 114 -15.82 -5.73 -13.07
C ASP A 114 -14.48 -6.47 -13.02
N ALA A 115 -13.92 -6.77 -14.17
CA ALA A 115 -12.61 -7.40 -14.32
C ALA A 115 -11.46 -6.49 -13.90
N ILE A 116 -11.64 -5.14 -13.86
CA ILE A 116 -10.57 -4.20 -13.54
C ILE A 116 -10.72 -3.72 -12.09
N ARG A 117 -9.91 -4.27 -11.20
CA ARG A 117 -9.82 -3.83 -9.81
C ARG A 117 -8.54 -3.04 -9.58
N SER A 118 -8.60 -2.02 -8.73
CA SER A 118 -7.43 -1.17 -8.42
C SER A 118 -6.22 -1.95 -7.91
N ASN A 119 -6.43 -3.03 -7.17
CA ASN A 119 -5.35 -3.91 -6.72
C ASN A 119 -4.65 -4.66 -7.86
N MET A 120 -5.36 -5.00 -8.94
CA MET A 120 -4.76 -5.63 -10.13
C MET A 120 -3.88 -4.62 -10.88
N VAL A 121 -4.39 -3.40 -11.04
CA VAL A 121 -3.62 -2.29 -11.65
C VAL A 121 -2.35 -2.02 -10.84
N THR A 122 -2.47 -1.91 -9.52
CA THR A 122 -1.33 -1.71 -8.61
C THR A 122 -0.32 -2.86 -8.69
N ALA A 123 -0.79 -4.10 -8.73
CA ALA A 123 0.09 -5.27 -8.85
C ALA A 123 0.85 -5.27 -10.18
N ARG A 124 0.18 -4.89 -11.27
CA ARG A 124 0.80 -4.81 -12.59
C ARG A 124 1.83 -3.69 -12.68
N ILE A 125 1.53 -2.51 -12.10
CA ILE A 125 2.51 -1.41 -12.02
C ILE A 125 3.74 -1.89 -11.24
N ARG A 126 3.56 -2.53 -10.06
CA ARG A 126 4.67 -3.05 -9.25
C ARG A 126 5.52 -4.05 -10.04
N GLU A 127 4.90 -4.94 -10.79
CA GLU A 127 5.60 -5.92 -11.63
C GLU A 127 6.48 -5.24 -12.70
N LEU A 128 5.94 -4.25 -13.40
CA LEU A 128 6.68 -3.51 -14.43
C LEU A 128 7.77 -2.60 -13.86
N VAL A 129 7.54 -2.02 -12.68
CA VAL A 129 8.55 -1.19 -12.00
C VAL A 129 9.71 -2.07 -11.54
N GLY A 130 9.40 -3.24 -10.98
CA GLY A 130 10.40 -4.14 -10.42
C GLY A 130 11.15 -3.56 -9.22
N PRO A 131 12.26 -4.18 -8.81
CA PRO A 131 13.08 -3.67 -7.71
C PRO A 131 13.82 -2.40 -8.14
N VAL A 132 13.69 -1.33 -7.36
CA VAL A 132 14.38 -0.05 -7.57
C VAL A 132 15.52 0.04 -6.57
N LEU A 133 16.76 0.13 -7.09
CA LEU A 133 17.94 0.22 -6.24
C LEU A 133 18.12 1.62 -5.65
N GLY A 134 18.61 1.68 -4.43
CA GLY A 134 18.95 2.95 -3.76
C GLY A 134 17.75 3.68 -3.17
N VAL A 135 16.59 3.06 -3.13
CA VAL A 135 15.40 3.57 -2.41
C VAL A 135 15.40 3.06 -0.97
N GLU A 136 14.93 3.87 -0.04
CA GLU A 136 14.71 3.48 1.34
C GLU A 136 13.40 2.71 1.49
N SER A 137 12.34 3.22 0.88
CA SER A 137 11.07 2.50 0.75
C SER A 137 10.31 2.89 -0.52
N LEU A 138 9.58 1.92 -1.07
CA LEU A 138 8.69 2.10 -2.20
C LEU A 138 7.40 1.31 -1.92
N VAL A 139 6.33 2.03 -1.66
CA VAL A 139 5.05 1.46 -1.24
C VAL A 139 4.01 1.70 -2.32
N PHE A 140 3.32 0.63 -2.70
CA PHE A 140 2.23 0.67 -3.67
C PHE A 140 0.90 0.40 -2.96
N GLY A 141 0.00 1.37 -2.96
CA GLY A 141 -1.32 1.31 -2.36
C GLY A 141 -2.45 1.31 -3.38
N SER A 142 -3.48 0.54 -3.12
CA SER A 142 -4.75 0.58 -3.86
C SER A 142 -5.88 0.74 -2.86
N GLY A 143 -6.49 1.91 -2.82
CA GLY A 143 -7.60 2.18 -1.95
C GLY A 143 -7.36 3.26 -0.92
N GLY A 144 -8.45 3.84 -0.43
CA GLY A 144 -8.42 4.67 0.75
C GLY A 144 -8.02 3.82 1.95
N ASN A 145 -6.86 4.11 2.52
CA ASN A 145 -6.43 3.49 3.78
C ASN A 145 -7.29 4.01 4.93
N PHE A 146 -8.50 3.48 5.07
CA PHE A 146 -9.37 3.78 6.21
C PHE A 146 -8.85 3.20 7.54
N GLY A 147 -7.74 2.46 7.52
CA GLY A 147 -7.20 1.77 8.70
C GLY A 147 -5.67 1.75 8.82
N GLY A 148 -4.94 2.49 7.97
CA GLY A 148 -3.48 2.42 7.97
C GLY A 148 -2.92 1.15 7.30
N SER A 149 -1.70 0.77 7.61
CA SER A 149 -1.09 -0.46 7.12
C SER A 149 -1.84 -1.69 7.66
N PRO A 150 -2.08 -2.73 6.83
CA PRO A 150 -2.77 -3.94 7.27
C PRO A 150 -2.09 -4.64 8.45
N VAL A 151 -0.77 -4.52 8.52
CA VAL A 151 0.05 -5.00 9.65
C VAL A 151 0.91 -3.83 10.09
N SER A 152 0.80 -3.47 11.37
CA SER A 152 1.63 -2.45 12.01
C SER A 152 2.13 -3.01 13.35
N VAL A 153 3.43 -3.04 13.51
CA VAL A 153 4.08 -3.55 14.71
C VAL A 153 4.91 -2.42 15.33
N SER A 154 4.66 -2.12 16.59
CA SER A 154 5.45 -1.15 17.35
C SER A 154 6.43 -1.87 18.27
N LEU A 155 7.70 -1.56 18.14
CA LEU A 155 8.74 -2.01 19.05
C LEU A 155 8.95 -0.95 20.14
N LEU A 156 8.93 -1.37 21.39
CA LEU A 156 9.11 -0.49 22.54
C LEU A 156 10.29 -1.00 23.39
N GLY A 157 11.16 -0.11 23.80
CA GLY A 157 12.31 -0.44 24.63
C GLY A 157 13.07 0.81 25.04
N ASN A 158 13.99 0.65 26.01
CA ASN A 158 14.81 1.73 26.52
C ASN A 158 16.23 1.75 25.93
N ASN A 159 16.60 0.70 25.20
CA ASN A 159 17.91 0.56 24.57
C ASN A 159 17.76 0.70 23.04
N ILE A 160 18.32 1.76 22.48
CA ILE A 160 18.22 2.08 21.05
C ILE A 160 18.92 1.01 20.18
N GLU A 161 20.05 0.48 20.62
CA GLU A 161 20.79 -0.52 19.84
C GLU A 161 20.03 -1.85 19.76
N GLU A 162 19.41 -2.26 20.86
CA GLU A 162 18.56 -3.46 20.88
C GLU A 162 17.31 -3.25 20.03
N LEU A 163 16.69 -2.05 20.06
CA LEU A 163 15.54 -1.72 19.23
C LEU A 163 15.89 -1.78 17.73
N LYS A 164 17.05 -1.24 17.33
CA LYS A 164 17.52 -1.31 15.95
C LYS A 164 17.77 -2.74 15.50
N SER A 165 18.41 -3.53 16.33
CA SER A 165 18.66 -4.95 16.06
C SER A 165 17.36 -5.74 15.93
N ALA A 166 16.40 -5.51 16.83
CA ALA A 166 15.08 -6.14 16.80
C ALA A 166 14.27 -5.70 15.56
N LYS A 167 14.37 -4.42 15.16
CA LYS A 167 13.76 -3.90 13.94
C LYS A 167 14.25 -4.66 12.69
N GLU A 168 15.58 -4.80 12.53
CA GLU A 168 16.14 -5.49 11.37
C GLU A 168 15.75 -6.97 11.33
N LEU A 169 15.76 -7.65 12.48
CA LEU A 169 15.30 -9.04 12.59
C LEU A 169 13.83 -9.17 12.19
N LEU A 170 12.96 -8.29 12.71
CA LEU A 170 11.55 -8.30 12.39
C LEU A 170 11.30 -8.02 10.92
N LYS A 171 11.98 -7.02 10.36
CA LYS A 171 11.88 -6.66 8.94
C LYS A 171 12.27 -7.82 8.03
N THR A 172 13.36 -8.49 8.35
CA THR A 172 13.80 -9.69 7.62
C THR A 172 12.78 -10.82 7.72
N ALA A 173 12.28 -11.12 8.91
CA ALA A 173 11.26 -12.14 9.11
C ALA A 173 9.95 -11.83 8.38
N MET A 174 9.55 -10.55 8.31
CA MET A 174 8.38 -10.12 7.58
C MET A 174 8.54 -10.29 6.06
N LEU A 175 9.72 -9.99 5.52
CA LEU A 175 10.05 -10.17 4.10
C LEU A 175 10.11 -11.66 3.72
N ASP A 176 10.70 -12.48 4.57
CA ASP A 176 10.85 -13.94 4.37
C ASP A 176 9.50 -14.67 4.40
N ASN A 177 8.49 -14.09 5.04
CA ASN A 177 7.14 -14.66 5.07
C ASN A 177 6.50 -14.78 3.68
N GLY A 178 6.93 -13.96 2.71
CA GLY A 178 6.45 -13.97 1.32
C GLY A 178 5.01 -13.48 1.10
N LEU A 179 4.21 -13.37 2.16
CA LEU A 179 2.83 -12.85 2.11
C LEU A 179 2.78 -11.33 2.27
N LEU A 180 3.79 -10.77 2.95
CA LEU A 180 3.90 -9.35 3.20
C LEU A 180 4.73 -8.68 2.10
N LYS A 181 4.28 -7.51 1.66
CA LYS A 181 4.95 -6.69 0.64
C LYS A 181 5.07 -5.26 1.17
N ASP A 182 6.03 -4.53 0.63
CA ASP A 182 6.24 -3.12 0.95
C ASP A 182 6.49 -2.91 2.46
N VAL A 183 7.34 -3.76 3.06
CA VAL A 183 7.73 -3.62 4.47
C VAL A 183 8.58 -2.38 4.63
N ALA A 184 8.10 -1.42 5.39
CA ALA A 184 8.76 -0.15 5.69
C ALA A 184 8.80 0.08 7.19
N ASP A 185 9.77 0.86 7.66
CA ASP A 185 9.88 1.32 9.04
C ASP A 185 9.87 2.85 9.11
N ASN A 186 9.73 3.39 10.29
CA ASN A 186 9.71 4.82 10.56
C ASN A 186 11.01 5.34 11.20
N ASP A 187 12.11 4.58 11.08
CA ASP A 187 13.44 4.96 11.56
C ASP A 187 14.35 5.25 10.35
N PRO A 188 14.22 6.46 9.75
CA PRO A 188 14.99 6.81 8.57
C PRO A 188 16.49 6.87 8.89
N SER A 189 17.30 6.46 7.93
CA SER A 189 18.76 6.58 8.02
C SER A 189 19.16 8.03 8.27
N GLY A 190 20.03 8.25 9.24
CA GLY A 190 20.56 9.59 9.55
C GLY A 190 21.31 10.21 8.37
N ILE A 191 21.38 11.54 8.36
CA ILE A 191 22.19 12.29 7.39
C ILE A 191 23.64 12.32 7.86
N LYS A 192 24.59 12.09 6.95
CA LYS A 192 26.02 12.34 7.25
C LYS A 192 26.24 13.82 7.55
N GLU A 193 26.57 14.14 8.78
CA GLU A 193 26.99 15.48 9.18
C GLU A 193 28.52 15.61 8.99
N ILE A 194 28.95 16.65 8.31
CA ILE A 194 30.37 17.05 8.25
C ILE A 194 30.50 18.28 9.11
N ARG A 195 31.12 18.13 10.28
CA ARG A 195 31.42 19.23 11.16
C ARG A 195 32.79 19.80 10.82
N LEU A 196 32.83 21.05 10.40
CA LEU A 196 34.05 21.75 10.10
C LEU A 196 34.46 22.55 11.34
N GLU A 197 35.65 22.29 11.87
CA GLU A 197 36.26 23.07 12.95
C GLU A 197 37.41 23.88 12.39
N LEU A 198 37.44 25.17 12.68
CA LEU A 198 38.56 26.05 12.34
C LEU A 198 39.77 25.62 13.18
N LYS A 199 40.93 25.48 12.53
CA LYS A 199 42.18 25.26 13.25
C LYS A 199 42.54 26.51 14.05
N GLU A 200 43.08 26.36 15.26
CA GLU A 200 43.55 27.47 16.11
C GLU A 200 44.54 28.40 15.39
N SER A 201 45.25 27.91 14.39
CA SER A 201 46.17 28.71 13.56
C SER A 201 45.49 29.61 12.51
N ALA A 202 44.16 29.65 12.47
CA ALA A 202 43.40 30.46 11.53
C ALA A 202 42.96 31.82 12.12
N TYR A 203 43.39 32.15 13.33
CA TYR A 203 43.21 33.43 13.99
C TYR A 203 44.45 34.30 13.86
#